data_d4c2987ec698cfc008975d10e84a4877
#
_entry.id   d4c2987ec698cfc008975d10e84a4877
#
_cell.length_a   1.000
_cell.length_b   1.000
_cell.length_c   1.000
_cell.angle_alpha   90.00
_cell.angle_beta   90.00
_cell.angle_gamma   90.00
#
_symmetry.space_group_name_H-M   'P 1'
#
loop_
_entity.id
_entity.type
_entity.pdbx_description
1 polymer ?
#
loop_
_entity_poly.entity_id
_entity_poly.type
_entity_poly.pdbx_seq_one_letter_code
_entity_poly.pdbx_strand_id
1 'polypeptide(L)'
;MNDTIDLSQTIECGQFFQYRKDNGGYWVISSGKRAFIRQDGDGLRYEGVNDGDAAFWDNLLDLSTDYEEIKCRLTESDPVMREAVLFAPGIHIMNQDPWECMLGFIISQNNRIPMIM
;
A
#
# COMPACT_ATOMS: atom_id res chain seq x y z
N MET A 1 -12.21 -1.12 13.67
CA MET A 1 -11.27 -0.44 12.80
C MET A 1 -12.01 0.55 11.91
N ASN A 2 -11.69 1.79 12.06
CA ASN A 2 -12.44 2.86 11.39
C ASN A 2 -11.70 3.49 10.23
N ASP A 3 -10.45 3.10 10.06
CA ASP A 3 -9.63 3.64 8.99
C ASP A 3 -9.87 2.85 7.73
N THR A 4 -10.22 3.54 6.65
CA THR A 4 -10.48 2.91 5.37
C THR A 4 -9.27 3.10 4.47
N ILE A 5 -8.57 2.01 4.20
CA ILE A 5 -7.48 2.03 3.24
C ILE A 5 -8.04 2.23 1.83
N ASP A 6 -7.33 3.02 1.03
CA ASP A 6 -7.56 3.08 -0.42
C ASP A 6 -6.44 2.30 -1.08
N LEU A 7 -6.77 1.13 -1.61
CA LEU A 7 -5.78 0.23 -2.18
C LEU A 7 -5.02 0.87 -3.35
N SER A 8 -5.73 1.57 -4.20
CA SER A 8 -5.13 2.25 -5.35
C SER A 8 -4.14 3.31 -4.91
N GLN A 9 -4.53 4.16 -3.96
CA GLN A 9 -3.64 5.20 -3.43
C GLN A 9 -2.42 4.59 -2.75
N THR A 10 -2.60 3.49 -2.03
CA THR A 10 -1.52 2.85 -1.29
C THR A 10 -0.52 2.17 -2.21
N ILE A 11 -0.97 1.42 -3.20
CA ILE A 11 -0.09 0.66 -4.08
C ILE A 11 0.55 1.54 -5.15
N GLU A 12 -0.20 2.52 -5.69
CA GLU A 12 0.26 3.31 -6.83
C GLU A 12 0.93 4.63 -6.47
N CYS A 13 1.21 4.89 -5.20
CA CYS A 13 1.78 6.18 -4.77
C CYS A 13 3.31 6.27 -4.89
N GLY A 14 3.97 5.26 -5.42
CA GLY A 14 5.42 5.29 -5.65
C GLY A 14 6.26 4.65 -4.56
N GLN A 15 5.66 4.07 -3.53
CA GLN A 15 6.41 3.39 -2.46
C GLN A 15 6.71 1.92 -2.76
N PHE A 16 6.02 1.32 -3.74
CA PHE A 16 6.06 -0.10 -3.98
C PHE A 16 6.03 -0.34 -5.48
N PHE A 17 6.84 -1.28 -5.97
CA PHE A 17 6.97 -1.52 -7.41
C PHE A 17 6.66 -2.94 -7.85
N GLN A 18 6.48 -3.86 -6.92
CA GLN A 18 6.29 -5.28 -7.22
C GLN A 18 4.80 -5.61 -7.40
N TYR A 19 4.14 -4.87 -8.28
CA TYR A 19 2.72 -5.08 -8.53
C TYR A 19 2.39 -4.99 -10.01
N ARG A 20 1.21 -5.53 -10.36
CA ARG A 20 0.63 -5.42 -11.70
C ARG A 20 -0.86 -5.24 -11.57
N LYS A 21 -1.37 -4.16 -12.12
CA LYS A 21 -2.81 -3.87 -12.11
C LYS A 21 -3.53 -4.74 -13.13
N ASP A 22 -4.64 -5.38 -12.73
CA ASP A 22 -5.40 -6.27 -13.59
C ASP A 22 -6.84 -6.41 -13.10
N ASN A 23 -7.82 -6.23 -13.99
CA ASN A 23 -9.24 -6.51 -13.74
C ASN A 23 -9.78 -6.04 -12.37
N GLY A 24 -9.50 -4.80 -12.01
CA GLY A 24 -10.02 -4.19 -10.79
C GLY A 24 -9.28 -4.57 -9.52
N GLY A 25 -8.09 -5.16 -9.64
CA GLY A 25 -7.26 -5.52 -8.51
C GLY A 25 -5.79 -5.45 -8.86
N TYR A 26 -4.96 -5.98 -7.96
CA TYR A 26 -3.51 -5.94 -8.11
C TYR A 26 -2.90 -7.29 -7.82
N TRP A 27 -2.08 -7.80 -8.75
CA TRP A 27 -1.17 -8.88 -8.47
C TRP A 27 0.03 -8.30 -7.75
N VAL A 28 0.34 -8.84 -6.58
CA VAL A 28 1.40 -8.33 -5.72
C VAL A 28 2.33 -9.47 -5.35
N ILE A 29 3.63 -9.20 -5.42
CA ILE A 29 4.66 -10.16 -5.00
C ILE A 29 5.49 -9.50 -3.90
N SER A 30 5.66 -10.20 -2.78
CA SER A 30 6.48 -9.73 -1.67
C SER A 30 6.99 -10.92 -0.88
N SER A 31 8.29 -10.91 -0.58
CA SER A 31 8.96 -11.95 0.22
C SER A 31 8.70 -13.37 -0.33
N GLY A 32 8.69 -13.49 -1.66
CA GLY A 32 8.44 -14.77 -2.30
C GLY A 32 6.99 -15.23 -2.31
N LYS A 33 6.08 -14.41 -1.82
CA LYS A 33 4.64 -14.71 -1.80
C LYS A 33 3.93 -13.89 -2.86
N ARG A 34 2.83 -14.44 -3.38
CA ARG A 34 2.02 -13.78 -4.41
C ARG A 34 0.55 -13.76 -4.00
N ALA A 35 -0.11 -12.65 -4.27
CA ALA A 35 -1.54 -12.53 -4.04
C ALA A 35 -2.17 -11.61 -5.08
N PHE A 36 -3.44 -11.85 -5.36
CA PHE A 36 -4.27 -10.90 -6.08
C PHE A 36 -5.13 -10.18 -5.05
N ILE A 37 -4.96 -8.87 -4.93
CA ILE A 37 -5.62 -8.08 -3.90
C ILE A 37 -6.65 -7.17 -4.56
N ARG A 38 -7.89 -7.24 -4.06
CA ARG A 38 -8.96 -6.37 -4.52
C ARG A 38 -9.56 -5.63 -3.35
N GLN A 39 -9.98 -4.41 -3.61
CA GLN A 39 -10.75 -3.65 -2.64
C GLN A 39 -12.24 -3.87 -2.90
N ASP A 40 -12.96 -4.29 -1.85
CA ASP A 40 -14.37 -4.58 -1.90
C ASP A 40 -15.06 -3.69 -0.86
N GLY A 41 -15.55 -2.51 -1.28
CA GLY A 41 -16.05 -1.51 -0.36
C GLY A 41 -14.96 -1.02 0.58
N ASP A 42 -15.17 -1.19 1.88
CA ASP A 42 -14.21 -0.79 2.90
C ASP A 42 -13.23 -1.91 3.24
N GLY A 43 -13.44 -3.10 2.71
CA GLY A 43 -12.59 -4.26 3.00
C GLY A 43 -11.67 -4.62 1.86
N LEU A 44 -10.71 -5.48 2.16
CA LEU A 44 -9.80 -6.03 1.17
C LEU A 44 -10.03 -7.52 1.02
N ARG A 45 -9.87 -8.01 -0.20
CA ARG A 45 -10.00 -9.44 -0.49
C ARG A 45 -8.69 -9.93 -1.10
N TYR A 46 -8.19 -11.02 -0.56
CA TYR A 46 -6.98 -11.66 -1.04
C TYR A 46 -7.34 -12.95 -1.76
N GLU A 47 -6.90 -13.10 -3.02
CA GLU A 47 -7.15 -14.29 -3.83
C GLU A 47 -5.82 -14.90 -4.23
N GLY A 48 -5.82 -16.22 -4.42
CA GLY A 48 -4.61 -16.93 -4.81
C GLY A 48 -3.57 -17.04 -3.71
N VAL A 49 -3.98 -16.91 -2.46
CA VAL A 49 -3.08 -16.98 -1.30
C VAL A 49 -3.18 -18.35 -0.65
N ASN A 50 -2.12 -18.73 0.05
CA ASN A 50 -2.12 -19.95 0.86
C ASN A 50 -2.86 -19.71 2.18
N ASP A 51 -3.38 -20.78 2.76
CA ASP A 51 -4.04 -20.70 4.06
C ASP A 51 -3.04 -20.15 5.10
N GLY A 52 -3.50 -19.18 5.88
CA GLY A 52 -2.68 -18.58 6.91
C GLY A 52 -1.86 -17.38 6.46
N ASP A 53 -1.84 -17.06 5.17
CA ASP A 53 -1.09 -15.91 4.67
C ASP A 53 -1.84 -14.59 4.78
N ALA A 54 -3.09 -14.59 5.18
CA ALA A 54 -3.86 -13.34 5.31
C ALA A 54 -3.18 -12.36 6.27
N ALA A 55 -2.63 -12.86 7.38
CA ALA A 55 -1.93 -11.99 8.33
C ALA A 55 -0.69 -11.35 7.72
N PHE A 56 0.02 -12.06 6.83
CA PHE A 56 1.17 -11.49 6.12
C PHE A 56 0.74 -10.29 5.27
N TRP A 57 -0.35 -10.44 4.51
CA TRP A 57 -0.82 -9.36 3.64
C TRP A 57 -1.40 -8.20 4.43
N ASP A 58 -2.09 -8.49 5.53
CA ASP A 58 -2.58 -7.45 6.44
C ASP A 58 -1.42 -6.62 7.00
N ASN A 59 -0.33 -7.29 7.37
CA ASN A 59 0.86 -6.61 7.86
C ASN A 59 1.54 -5.78 6.76
N LEU A 60 1.65 -6.32 5.55
CA LEU A 60 2.26 -5.60 4.44
C LEU A 60 1.51 -4.29 4.16
N LEU A 61 0.20 -4.33 4.18
CA LEU A 61 -0.63 -3.15 3.92
C LEU A 61 -0.86 -2.30 5.17
N ASP A 62 -0.27 -2.69 6.30
CA ASP A 62 -0.30 -1.96 7.56
C ASP A 62 -1.72 -1.67 8.04
N LEU A 63 -2.55 -2.70 8.08
CA LEU A 63 -3.96 -2.55 8.46
C LEU A 63 -4.17 -2.38 9.97
N SER A 64 -3.16 -2.66 10.79
CA SER A 64 -3.28 -2.59 12.25
C SER A 64 -2.98 -1.20 12.83
N THR A 65 -2.42 -0.30 12.03
CA THR A 65 -2.08 1.05 12.47
C THR A 65 -3.31 1.95 12.40
N ASP A 66 -3.51 2.78 13.43
CA ASP A 66 -4.63 3.72 13.47
C ASP A 66 -4.28 4.99 12.68
N TYR A 67 -4.60 4.96 11.39
CA TYR A 67 -4.35 6.09 10.50
C TYR A 67 -5.30 7.26 10.74
N GLU A 68 -6.48 7.02 11.30
CA GLU A 68 -7.39 8.12 11.64
C GLU A 68 -6.77 9.05 12.66
N GLU A 69 -6.11 8.50 13.68
CA GLU A 69 -5.42 9.31 14.67
C GLU A 69 -4.26 10.08 14.04
N ILE A 70 -3.48 9.42 13.19
CA ILE A 70 -2.35 10.06 12.50
C ILE A 70 -2.86 11.21 11.63
N LYS A 71 -3.92 10.98 10.86
CA LYS A 71 -4.50 12.01 10.00
C LYS A 71 -5.01 13.19 10.81
N CYS A 72 -5.66 12.94 11.94
CA CYS A 72 -6.10 14.01 12.82
C CYS A 72 -4.94 14.88 13.31
N ARG A 73 -3.86 14.26 13.75
CA ARG A 73 -2.67 14.98 14.21
C ARG A 73 -2.04 15.82 13.10
N LEU A 74 -1.96 15.24 11.89
CA LEU A 74 -1.38 15.96 10.74
C LEU A 74 -2.24 17.15 10.33
N THR A 75 -3.55 17.00 10.32
CA THR A 75 -4.44 18.10 9.92
C THR A 75 -4.44 19.24 10.94
N GLU A 76 -4.19 18.94 12.21
CA GLU A 76 -4.11 19.96 13.26
C GLU A 76 -2.78 20.70 13.25
N SER A 77 -1.71 20.07 12.74
CA SER A 77 -0.37 20.63 12.86
C SER A 77 -0.03 21.66 11.78
N ASP A 78 -0.62 21.55 10.59
CA ASP A 78 -0.22 22.35 9.44
C ASP A 78 -1.30 22.38 8.36
N PRO A 79 -1.65 23.58 7.83
CA PRO A 79 -2.65 23.65 6.74
C PRO A 79 -2.26 22.90 5.48
N VAL A 80 -0.96 22.84 5.16
CA VAL A 80 -0.48 22.09 3.99
C VAL A 80 -0.72 20.58 4.19
N MET A 81 -0.45 20.10 5.39
CA MET A 81 -0.71 18.69 5.71
C MET A 81 -2.20 18.37 5.66
N ARG A 82 -3.03 19.31 6.06
CA ARG A 82 -4.49 19.13 5.97
C ARG A 82 -4.91 18.94 4.52
N GLU A 83 -4.40 19.74 3.61
CA GLU A 83 -4.72 19.60 2.18
C GLU A 83 -4.21 18.28 1.64
N ALA A 84 -3.00 17.85 2.03
CA ALA A 84 -2.44 16.59 1.59
C ALA A 84 -3.29 15.40 2.05
N VAL A 85 -3.76 15.42 3.30
CA VAL A 85 -4.61 14.35 3.83
C VAL A 85 -5.95 14.30 3.09
N LEU A 86 -6.52 15.46 2.79
CA LEU A 86 -7.78 15.52 2.02
C LEU A 86 -7.62 15.01 0.60
N PHE A 87 -6.45 15.22 0.01
CA PHE A 87 -6.16 14.77 -1.36
C PHE A 87 -6.07 13.25 -1.44
N ALA A 88 -5.40 12.62 -0.48
CA ALA A 88 -5.18 11.17 -0.48
C ALA A 88 -5.34 10.59 0.92
N PRO A 89 -6.59 10.47 1.39
CA PRO A 89 -6.83 10.05 2.78
C PRO A 89 -6.64 8.57 3.05
N GLY A 90 -6.53 7.75 2.01
CA GLY A 90 -6.49 6.29 2.15
C GLY A 90 -5.11 5.66 1.99
N ILE A 91 -4.03 6.45 1.97
CA ILE A 91 -2.68 5.91 1.82
C ILE A 91 -2.21 5.30 3.15
N HIS A 92 -1.74 4.05 3.06
CA HIS A 92 -1.02 3.38 4.14
C HIS A 92 0.44 3.23 3.75
N ILE A 93 1.34 3.28 4.73
CA ILE A 93 2.76 3.03 4.48
C ILE A 93 2.97 1.52 4.57
N MET A 94 3.40 0.92 3.47
CA MET A 94 3.54 -0.53 3.40
C MET A 94 4.76 -1.02 4.18
N ASN A 95 4.60 -2.13 4.89
CA ASN A 95 5.70 -2.78 5.63
C ASN A 95 6.44 -3.74 4.71
N GLN A 96 7.16 -3.20 3.75
CA GLN A 96 7.89 -3.98 2.75
C GLN A 96 9.10 -4.67 3.35
N ASP A 97 9.51 -5.81 2.75
CA ASP A 97 10.79 -6.41 3.05
C ASP A 97 11.91 -5.38 2.81
N PRO A 98 12.78 -5.11 3.80
CA PRO A 98 13.80 -4.06 3.65
C PRO A 98 14.72 -4.27 2.45
N TRP A 99 15.07 -5.51 2.13
CA TRP A 99 15.93 -5.82 1.00
C TRP A 99 15.24 -5.49 -0.32
N GLU A 100 13.98 -5.92 -0.48
CA GLU A 100 13.20 -5.64 -1.69
C GLU A 100 12.96 -4.15 -1.86
N CYS A 101 12.67 -3.47 -0.77
CA CYS A 101 12.45 -2.03 -0.76
C CYS A 101 13.70 -1.29 -1.22
N MET A 102 14.86 -1.67 -0.69
CA MET A 102 16.14 -1.06 -1.07
C MET A 102 16.45 -1.27 -2.54
N LEU A 103 16.26 -2.49 -3.05
CA LEU A 103 16.48 -2.78 -4.46
C LEU A 103 15.57 -1.95 -5.36
N GLY A 104 14.30 -1.81 -4.99
CA GLY A 104 13.34 -1.00 -5.74
C GLY A 104 13.78 0.45 -5.84
N PHE A 105 14.24 1.03 -4.75
CA PHE A 105 14.71 2.41 -4.75
C PHE A 105 16.00 2.59 -5.55
N ILE A 106 16.93 1.65 -5.47
CA ILE A 106 18.16 1.71 -6.27
C ILE A 106 17.84 1.70 -7.77
N ILE A 107 16.94 0.81 -8.18
CA ILE A 107 16.53 0.74 -9.59
C ILE A 107 15.82 2.03 -10.01
N SER A 108 14.97 2.60 -9.15
CA SER A 108 14.19 3.78 -9.49
C SER A 108 15.02 5.03 -9.68
N GLN A 109 16.23 5.09 -9.15
CA GLN A 109 17.10 6.25 -9.28
C GLN A 109 17.48 6.56 -10.73
N ASN A 110 17.54 5.54 -11.58
CA ASN A 110 18.01 5.68 -12.95
C ASN A 110 16.98 5.29 -14.00
N ASN A 111 15.76 4.94 -13.57
CA ASN A 111 14.72 4.43 -14.47
C ASN A 111 13.39 5.09 -14.16
N ARG A 112 12.54 5.17 -15.18
CA ARG A 112 11.16 5.58 -14.97
C ARG A 112 10.40 4.45 -14.30
N ILE A 113 9.39 4.81 -13.50
CA ILE A 113 8.56 3.81 -12.82
C ILE A 113 7.99 2.75 -13.79
N PRO A 114 7.46 3.09 -14.98
CA PRO A 114 6.96 2.07 -15.90
C PRO A 114 8.01 1.07 -16.36
N MET A 115 9.29 1.40 -16.26
CA MET A 115 10.38 0.50 -16.68
C MET A 115 10.78 -0.51 -15.63
N ILE A 116 10.39 -0.29 -14.36
CA ILE A 116 10.78 -1.16 -13.24
C ILE A 116 9.62 -2.01 -12.71
N MET A 117 8.42 -1.83 -13.27
CA MET A 117 7.21 -2.54 -12.87
C MET A 117 6.99 -3.83 -13.63
#